data_d7d6fa685d304e18470a95c4373c7f65
#
_entry.id   d7d6fa685d304e18470a95c4373c7f65
#
_cell.length_a   1.000
_cell.length_b   1.000
_cell.length_c   1.000
_cell.angle_alpha   90.00
_cell.angle_beta   90.00
_cell.angle_gamma   90.00
#
_symmetry.space_group_name_H-M   'P 1'
#
loop_
_entity.id
_entity.type
_entity.pdbx_description
1 polymer ?
#
loop_
_entity_poly.entity_id
_entity_poly.type
_entity_poly.pdbx_seq_one_letter_code
_entity_poly.pdbx_strand_id
1 'polypeptide(L)'
;MRSAVSERTLATNGPVLIIGTGLLGTSIALALRSGGVEVYLRDASPTAGRLAQDLGAGTLIAQDDPCSPRLVIVSTPPDVADVCVVDALLRYPQAVVTDVASVKSAVCDGVFDEAKRRGADI
;
A
#
# COMPACT_ATOMS: atom_id res chain seq x y z
N MET A 1 -10.83 -6.86 -19.85
CA MET A 1 -10.16 -6.92 -19.87
C MET A 1 -9.95 -6.36 -19.40
N ARG A 2 -10.53 -6.40 -19.22
CA ARG A 2 -9.94 -6.02 -18.61
C ARG A 2 -9.28 -5.03 -18.84
N SER A 3 -9.48 -4.16 -18.26
CA SER A 3 -8.55 -3.49 -18.63
C SER A 3 -7.35 -4.22 -18.46
N ALA A 4 -7.18 -5.09 -19.34
CA ALA A 4 -6.05 -5.93 -19.37
C ALA A 4 -4.77 -5.14 -19.48
N VAL A 5 -4.84 -3.96 -20.05
CA VAL A 5 -3.66 -3.10 -20.15
C VAL A 5 -3.22 -2.65 -18.77
N SER A 6 -4.17 -2.20 -17.95
CA SER A 6 -3.86 -1.78 -16.60
C SER A 6 -3.32 -2.93 -15.77
N GLU A 7 -3.93 -4.09 -15.90
CA GLU A 7 -3.47 -5.27 -15.19
C GLU A 7 -2.06 -5.66 -15.56
N ARG A 8 -1.78 -5.63 -16.86
CA ARG A 8 -0.42 -5.94 -17.31
C ARG A 8 0.59 -4.95 -16.80
N THR A 9 0.22 -3.68 -16.75
CA THR A 9 1.11 -2.66 -16.25
C THR A 9 1.47 -2.92 -14.79
N LEU A 10 0.50 -3.23 -13.95
CA LEU A 10 0.77 -3.54 -12.56
C LEU A 10 1.60 -4.81 -12.42
N ALA A 11 1.28 -5.84 -13.19
CA ALA A 11 1.97 -7.11 -13.08
C ALA A 11 3.40 -7.05 -13.58
N THR A 12 3.70 -6.20 -14.57
CA THR A 12 4.99 -6.23 -15.24
C THR A 12 5.90 -5.07 -14.87
N ASN A 13 5.37 -4.00 -14.28
CA ASN A 13 6.13 -2.79 -14.07
C ASN A 13 6.58 -2.55 -12.67
N GLY A 14 6.68 -3.58 -11.89
CA GLY A 14 7.33 -3.48 -10.62
C GLY A 14 6.46 -3.91 -9.44
N PRO A 15 7.04 -3.86 -8.25
CA PRO A 15 6.41 -4.43 -7.07
C PRO A 15 5.31 -3.56 -6.52
N VAL A 16 4.43 -4.20 -5.75
CA VAL A 16 3.38 -3.54 -5.00
C VAL A 16 3.78 -3.57 -3.53
N LEU A 17 3.62 -2.45 -2.86
CA LEU A 17 3.84 -2.36 -1.41
C LEU A 17 2.48 -2.27 -0.73
N ILE A 18 2.22 -3.18 0.20
CA ILE A 18 1.03 -3.15 1.04
C ILE A 18 1.44 -2.61 2.40
N ILE A 19 0.86 -1.50 2.81
CA ILE A 19 1.08 -0.93 4.13
C ILE A 19 -0.14 -1.26 4.99
N GLY A 20 0.07 -2.06 6.02
CA GLY A 20 -1.00 -2.57 6.86
C GLY A 20 -1.42 -3.97 6.45
N THR A 21 -1.10 -4.95 7.30
CA THR A 21 -1.30 -6.36 7.01
C THR A 21 -2.40 -6.96 7.85
N GLY A 22 -3.49 -6.21 8.03
CA GLY A 22 -4.70 -6.77 8.60
C GLY A 22 -5.39 -7.69 7.61
N LEU A 23 -6.64 -8.01 7.89
CA LEU A 23 -7.37 -8.97 7.07
C LEU A 23 -7.46 -8.53 5.60
N LEU A 24 -7.84 -7.29 5.36
CA LEU A 24 -8.04 -6.80 4.00
C LEU A 24 -6.71 -6.67 3.25
N GLY A 25 -5.71 -6.08 3.89
CA GLY A 25 -4.40 -5.93 3.25
C GLY A 25 -3.77 -7.27 2.91
N THR A 26 -3.85 -8.21 3.81
CA THR A 26 -3.34 -9.56 3.58
C THR A 26 -4.10 -10.24 2.44
N SER A 27 -5.42 -10.09 2.41
CA SER A 27 -6.23 -10.69 1.34
C SER A 27 -5.88 -10.12 -0.03
N ILE A 28 -5.71 -8.81 -0.11
CA ILE A 28 -5.32 -8.17 -1.37
C ILE A 28 -3.94 -8.66 -1.80
N ALA A 29 -3.01 -8.72 -0.85
CA ALA A 29 -1.65 -9.18 -1.14
C ALA A 29 -1.65 -10.61 -1.68
N LEU A 30 -2.42 -11.49 -1.06
CA LEU A 30 -2.52 -12.87 -1.53
C LEU A 30 -3.08 -12.96 -2.95
N ALA A 31 -4.08 -12.14 -3.26
CA ALA A 31 -4.66 -12.11 -4.59
C ALA A 31 -3.63 -11.63 -5.62
N LEU A 32 -2.87 -10.60 -5.30
CA LEU A 32 -1.83 -10.11 -6.19
C LEU A 32 -0.74 -11.16 -6.41
N ARG A 33 -0.33 -11.83 -5.34
CA ARG A 33 0.69 -12.88 -5.45
C ARG A 33 0.21 -14.02 -6.32
N SER A 34 -1.04 -14.39 -6.22
CA SER A 34 -1.57 -15.47 -7.05
C SER A 34 -1.58 -15.09 -8.53
N GLY A 35 -1.58 -13.81 -8.83
CA GLY A 35 -1.45 -13.33 -10.20
C GLY A 35 -0.01 -13.10 -10.65
N GLY A 36 0.97 -13.48 -9.85
CA GLY A 36 2.37 -13.35 -10.22
C GLY A 36 2.98 -12.00 -9.91
N VAL A 37 2.32 -11.17 -9.13
CA VAL A 37 2.83 -9.84 -8.78
C VAL A 37 3.76 -9.95 -7.59
N GLU A 38 4.89 -9.24 -7.66
CA GLU A 38 5.80 -9.15 -6.53
C GLU A 38 5.23 -8.21 -5.49
N VAL A 39 5.11 -8.67 -4.25
CA VAL A 39 4.48 -7.90 -3.18
C VAL A 39 5.43 -7.77 -1.99
N TYR A 40 5.59 -6.53 -1.52
CA TYR A 40 6.24 -6.25 -0.26
C TYR A 40 5.21 -5.83 0.77
N LEU A 41 5.48 -6.15 2.02
CA LEU A 41 4.58 -5.88 3.14
C LEU A 41 5.28 -4.98 4.14
N ARG A 42 4.56 -4.04 4.70
CA ARG A 42 5.05 -3.21 5.81
C ARG A 42 3.94 -3.04 6.82
N ASP A 43 4.26 -3.22 8.09
CA ASP A 43 3.29 -3.09 9.17
C ASP A 43 3.99 -2.56 10.40
N ALA A 44 3.31 -1.67 11.12
CA ALA A 44 3.84 -1.16 12.39
C ALA A 44 3.93 -2.28 13.44
N SER A 45 3.11 -3.32 13.30
CA SER A 45 3.17 -4.49 14.17
C SER A 45 4.02 -5.56 13.52
N PRO A 46 5.20 -5.88 14.06
CA PRO A 46 6.03 -6.94 13.48
C PRO A 46 5.35 -8.32 13.49
N THR A 47 4.52 -8.56 14.48
CA THR A 47 3.80 -9.83 14.57
C THR A 47 2.79 -9.98 13.43
N ALA A 48 2.02 -8.92 13.16
CA ALA A 48 1.04 -8.96 12.07
C ALA A 48 1.72 -9.10 10.72
N GLY A 49 2.81 -8.36 10.52
CA GLY A 49 3.55 -8.46 9.26
C GLY A 49 4.15 -9.83 9.03
N ARG A 50 4.71 -10.43 10.08
CA ARG A 50 5.30 -11.75 9.97
C ARG A 50 4.25 -12.82 9.69
N LEU A 51 3.07 -12.69 10.32
CA LEU A 51 1.98 -13.62 10.05
C LEU A 51 1.54 -13.55 8.60
N ALA A 52 1.41 -12.35 8.05
CA ALA A 52 1.03 -12.18 6.66
C ALA A 52 2.09 -12.78 5.73
N GLN A 53 3.38 -12.57 6.04
CA GLN A 53 4.46 -13.17 5.28
C GLN A 53 4.39 -14.69 5.32
N ASP A 54 4.14 -15.26 6.49
CA ASP A 54 4.04 -16.71 6.64
C ASP A 54 2.88 -17.29 5.86
N LEU A 55 1.82 -16.52 5.65
CA LEU A 55 0.68 -16.94 4.84
C LEU A 55 0.97 -16.84 3.34
N GLY A 56 2.10 -16.28 2.95
CA GLY A 56 2.45 -16.15 1.54
C GLY A 56 2.02 -14.83 0.91
N ALA A 57 1.64 -13.85 1.72
CA ALA A 57 1.15 -12.58 1.20
C ALA A 57 2.23 -11.72 0.55
N GLY A 58 3.49 -11.96 0.88
CA GLY A 58 4.60 -11.19 0.33
C GLY A 58 5.80 -11.22 1.24
N THR A 59 6.74 -10.33 0.98
CA THR A 59 7.96 -10.21 1.76
C THR A 59 7.84 -9.03 2.72
N LEU A 60 7.95 -9.29 4.01
CA LEU A 60 7.93 -8.23 5.01
C LEU A 60 9.21 -7.44 4.95
N ILE A 61 9.11 -6.12 4.89
CA ILE A 61 10.27 -5.23 4.85
C ILE A 61 10.25 -4.29 6.06
N ALA A 62 11.42 -3.74 6.36
CA ALA A 62 11.56 -2.79 7.46
C ALA A 62 10.92 -1.45 7.11
N GLN A 63 10.67 -0.63 8.14
CA GLN A 63 10.03 0.67 7.93
C GLN A 63 10.87 1.60 7.06
N ASP A 64 12.18 1.44 7.09
CA ASP A 64 13.09 2.28 6.34
C ASP A 64 13.69 1.59 5.12
N ASP A 65 13.14 0.46 4.71
CA ASP A 65 13.62 -0.28 3.56
C ASP A 65 13.47 0.57 2.29
N PRO A 66 14.51 0.66 1.45
CA PRO A 66 14.48 1.54 0.28
C PRO A 66 13.82 0.92 -0.94
N CYS A 67 12.76 0.15 -0.78
CA CYS A 67 12.08 -0.45 -1.92
C CYS A 67 11.50 0.63 -2.85
N SER A 68 11.32 0.28 -4.11
CA SER A 68 10.78 1.20 -5.12
C SER A 68 9.51 0.62 -5.71
N PRO A 69 8.40 0.69 -4.99
CA PRO A 69 7.15 0.13 -5.50
C PRO A 69 6.58 0.98 -6.63
N ARG A 70 5.82 0.34 -7.51
CA ARG A 70 5.06 1.05 -8.53
C ARG A 70 3.65 1.37 -8.06
N LEU A 71 3.14 0.60 -7.11
CA LEU A 71 1.84 0.81 -6.50
C LEU A 71 1.98 0.63 -5.00
N VAL A 72 1.41 1.54 -4.24
CA VAL A 72 1.32 1.43 -2.80
C VAL A 72 -0.14 1.35 -2.42
N ILE A 73 -0.51 0.33 -1.68
CA ILE A 73 -1.87 0.16 -1.18
C ILE A 73 -1.85 0.31 0.33
N VAL A 74 -2.53 1.34 0.83
CA VAL A 74 -2.61 1.60 2.25
C VAL A 74 -3.86 0.93 2.80
N SER A 75 -3.65 -0.02 3.72
CA SER A 75 -4.72 -0.80 4.34
C SER A 75 -4.62 -0.73 5.85
N THR A 76 -4.31 0.44 6.37
CA THR A 76 -4.23 0.69 7.80
C THR A 76 -5.58 1.12 8.34
N PRO A 77 -5.75 1.13 9.68
CA PRO A 77 -6.99 1.64 10.26
C PRO A 77 -7.29 3.07 9.82
N PRO A 78 -8.56 3.46 9.72
CA PRO A 78 -8.92 4.78 9.19
C PRO A 78 -8.32 5.96 9.96
N ASP A 79 -8.06 5.80 11.24
CA ASP A 79 -7.52 6.88 12.06
C ASP A 79 -6.07 7.23 11.70
N VAL A 80 -5.35 6.34 11.03
CA VAL A 80 -3.96 6.60 10.62
C VAL A 80 -3.76 6.50 9.12
N ALA A 81 -4.81 6.16 8.37
CA ALA A 81 -4.65 5.92 6.94
C ALA A 81 -4.25 7.19 6.18
N ASP A 82 -4.77 8.35 6.55
CA ASP A 82 -4.43 9.59 5.89
C ASP A 82 -2.95 9.92 6.04
N VAL A 83 -2.40 9.72 7.23
CA VAL A 83 -0.98 9.95 7.46
C VAL A 83 -0.14 8.97 6.63
N CYS A 84 -0.56 7.72 6.59
CA CYS A 84 0.16 6.70 5.82
C CYS A 84 0.14 7.00 4.32
N VAL A 85 -0.99 7.48 3.79
CA VAL A 85 -1.11 7.82 2.39
C VAL A 85 -0.19 9.01 2.04
N VAL A 86 -0.22 10.05 2.86
CA VAL A 86 0.63 11.21 2.61
C VAL A 86 2.11 10.83 2.69
N ASP A 87 2.47 10.04 3.70
CA ASP A 87 3.84 9.57 3.84
C ASP A 87 4.29 8.81 2.60
N ALA A 88 3.42 7.93 2.08
CA ALA A 88 3.75 7.15 0.88
C ALA A 88 3.88 8.05 -0.35
N LEU A 89 3.02 9.04 -0.49
CA LEU A 89 3.10 9.98 -1.61
C LEU A 89 4.42 10.74 -1.61
N LEU A 90 4.89 11.14 -0.44
CA LEU A 90 6.14 11.87 -0.34
C LEU A 90 7.35 10.95 -0.51
N ARG A 91 7.23 9.73 -0.04
CA ARG A 91 8.33 8.79 -0.02
C ARG A 91 8.53 8.08 -1.36
N TYR A 92 7.44 7.86 -2.08
CA TYR A 92 7.47 7.15 -3.37
C TYR A 92 6.79 7.99 -4.45
N PRO A 93 7.43 9.10 -4.87
CA PRO A 93 6.78 10.03 -5.79
C PRO A 93 6.49 9.44 -7.17
N GLN A 94 7.12 8.31 -7.51
CA GLN A 94 6.86 7.65 -8.79
C GLN A 94 5.75 6.61 -8.71
N ALA A 95 5.27 6.30 -7.51
CA ALA A 95 4.28 5.25 -7.33
C ALA A 95 2.87 5.81 -7.36
N VAL A 96 1.92 4.97 -7.78
CA VAL A 96 0.51 5.24 -7.56
C VAL A 96 0.19 4.81 -6.13
N VAL A 97 -0.47 5.68 -5.37
CA VAL A 97 -0.83 5.39 -3.99
C VAL A 97 -2.35 5.36 -3.88
N THR A 98 -2.87 4.31 -3.30
CA THR A 98 -4.30 4.17 -3.07
C THR A 98 -4.55 3.65 -1.66
N ASP A 99 -5.77 3.82 -1.16
CA ASP A 99 -6.16 3.26 0.12
C ASP A 99 -7.42 2.43 -0.03
N VAL A 100 -7.62 1.52 0.91
CA VAL A 100 -8.79 0.64 0.91
C VAL A 100 -9.58 0.79 2.20
N ALA A 101 -9.36 1.89 2.91
CA ALA A 101 -10.10 2.14 4.14
C ALA A 101 -11.60 2.20 3.87
N SER A 102 -12.38 1.68 4.81
CA SER A 102 -13.82 1.59 4.64
C SER A 102 -14.50 2.96 4.68
N VAL A 103 -13.86 3.95 5.29
CA VAL A 103 -14.44 5.30 5.40
C VAL A 103 -13.69 6.22 4.45
N LYS A 104 -13.96 6.05 3.18
CA LYS A 104 -13.15 6.68 2.14
C LYS A 104 -13.22 8.19 2.13
N SER A 105 -14.41 8.78 2.28
CA SER A 105 -14.52 10.24 2.21
C SER A 105 -13.74 10.90 3.35
N ALA A 106 -13.84 10.36 4.55
CA ALA A 106 -13.10 10.91 5.68
C ALA A 106 -11.59 10.79 5.47
N VAL A 107 -11.15 9.64 4.92
CA VAL A 107 -9.74 9.44 4.64
C VAL A 107 -9.25 10.42 3.58
N CYS A 108 -10.03 10.62 2.51
CA CYS A 108 -9.64 11.55 1.46
C CYS A 108 -9.49 12.97 1.97
N ASP A 109 -10.43 13.42 2.81
CA ASP A 109 -10.35 14.76 3.40
C ASP A 109 -9.09 14.88 4.27
N GLY A 110 -8.81 13.87 5.07
CA GLY A 110 -7.62 13.86 5.91
C GLY A 110 -6.34 13.87 5.10
N VAL A 111 -6.31 13.17 3.97
CA VAL A 111 -5.15 13.14 3.10
C VAL A 111 -4.86 14.54 2.55
N PHE A 112 -5.88 15.25 2.09
CA PHE A 112 -5.66 16.61 1.58
C PHE A 112 -5.14 17.53 2.67
N ASP A 113 -5.72 17.45 3.86
CA ASP A 113 -5.28 18.30 4.97
C ASP A 113 -3.85 17.98 5.37
N GLU A 114 -3.51 16.72 5.48
CA GLU A 114 -2.15 16.31 5.86
C GLU A 114 -1.15 16.72 4.79
N ALA A 115 -1.50 16.56 3.52
CA ALA A 115 -0.63 16.93 2.42
C ALA A 115 -0.34 18.43 2.42
N LYS A 116 -1.36 19.24 2.70
CA LYS A 116 -1.16 20.69 2.80
C LYS A 116 -0.23 21.05 3.94
N ARG A 117 -0.37 20.40 5.09
CA ARG A 117 0.50 20.65 6.22
C ARG A 117 1.96 20.36 5.89
N ARG A 118 2.21 19.37 5.05
CA ARG A 118 3.57 18.97 4.65
C ARG A 118 4.06 19.66 3.39
N GLY A 119 3.22 20.49 2.77
CA GLY A 119 3.60 21.18 1.53
C GLY A 119 3.63 20.28 0.31
N ALA A 120 2.95 19.15 0.35
CA ALA A 120 2.90 18.25 -0.79
C ALA A 120 1.90 18.71 -1.82
N ASP A 121 2.21 18.44 -3.08
CA ASP A 121 1.34 18.76 -4.20
C ASP A 121 0.65 17.48 -4.67
N ILE A 122 -0.63 17.38 -4.42
CA ILE A 122 -1.38 16.18 -4.81
C ILE A 122 -2.65 16.52 -5.56
#